data_15a5d843944eb2cb2b071158d260e12b
#
_entry.id   15a5d843944eb2cb2b071158d260e12b
#
_cell.length_a   1.000
_cell.length_b   1.000
_cell.length_c   1.000
_cell.angle_alpha   90.00
_cell.angle_beta   90.00
_cell.angle_gamma   90.00
#
_symmetry.space_group_name_H-M   'P 1'
#
loop_
_entity.id
_entity.type
_entity.pdbx_description
1 polymer ?
#
loop_
_entity_poly.entity_id
_entity_poly.type
_entity_poly.pdbx_seq_one_letter_code
_entity_poly.pdbx_strand_id
1 'polypeptide(L)'
;MEDRCNFLYDCTDRSDELSCEIVSIENEKYQKIFPPVSNGTKTDIFVSIDVLSITHIDEMARTFTSRLKLYFQWRDQRITFNNLSPHGNFLRDSLLDHIWLPPLYFSNSKGWILITGKEHITVNILRQGPPYLNQASELNEGKEYRGDENDLSLIAYHQLDFDCIYELSHYPFDIQKCSIDIKVADQFRQYITLMPKKINFLGKST
;
A
#
# COMPACT_ATOMS: atom_id res chain seq x y z
N MET A 1 -6.15 28.45 10.62
CA MET A 1 -6.34 27.64 9.41
C MET A 1 -5.85 26.17 9.56
N GLU A 2 -5.74 25.66 10.79
CA GLU A 2 -5.46 24.26 11.07
C GLU A 2 -6.74 23.42 11.22
N ASP A 3 -7.90 24.07 11.16
CA ASP A 3 -9.18 23.51 11.60
C ASP A 3 -10.09 23.08 10.41
N ARG A 4 -9.59 23.07 9.18
CA ARG A 4 -10.35 22.60 8.02
C ARG A 4 -10.14 21.10 7.80
N CYS A 5 -11.25 20.37 7.57
CA CYS A 5 -11.21 18.92 7.31
C CYS A 5 -10.66 18.08 8.48
N ASN A 6 -10.99 18.49 9.70
CA ASN A 6 -10.58 17.81 10.94
C ASN A 6 -11.68 16.92 11.55
N PHE A 7 -12.85 16.79 10.87
CA PHE A 7 -14.08 16.12 11.30
C PHE A 7 -14.84 16.83 12.43
N LEU A 8 -14.49 18.09 12.72
CA LEU A 8 -15.21 18.94 13.65
C LEU A 8 -15.85 20.10 12.88
N TYR A 9 -17.02 20.52 13.28
CA TYR A 9 -17.66 21.70 12.69
C TYR A 9 -17.22 22.95 13.45
N ASP A 10 -16.13 23.55 13.02
CA ASP A 10 -15.58 24.76 13.63
C ASP A 10 -16.28 26.02 13.09
N CYS A 11 -16.85 25.96 11.87
CA CYS A 11 -17.66 27.01 11.28
C CYS A 11 -19.16 26.75 11.43
N THR A 12 -19.94 27.79 11.72
CA THR A 12 -21.40 27.69 11.88
C THR A 12 -22.12 27.24 10.59
N ASP A 13 -21.56 27.55 9.44
CA ASP A 13 -22.05 27.16 8.11
C ASP A 13 -21.46 25.82 7.62
N ARG A 14 -20.59 25.17 8.42
CA ARG A 14 -19.90 23.92 8.11
C ARG A 14 -19.00 23.98 6.87
N SER A 15 -18.59 25.17 6.46
CA SER A 15 -17.73 25.36 5.28
C SER A 15 -16.34 24.77 5.45
N ASP A 16 -15.89 24.62 6.70
CA ASP A 16 -14.66 23.98 7.12
C ASP A 16 -14.58 22.48 6.76
N GLU A 17 -15.72 21.80 6.72
CA GLU A 17 -15.81 20.37 6.38
C GLU A 17 -16.39 20.11 4.96
N LEU A 18 -16.63 21.16 4.18
CA LEU A 18 -17.04 21.02 2.79
C LEU A 18 -15.84 20.85 1.86
N SER A 19 -16.00 19.97 0.85
CA SER A 19 -14.97 19.71 -0.17
C SER A 19 -13.65 19.19 0.41
N CYS A 20 -13.73 18.34 1.42
CA CYS A 20 -12.58 17.69 2.07
C CYS A 20 -12.08 16.45 1.31
N GLU A 21 -12.16 16.45 -0.01
CA GLU A 21 -11.60 15.38 -0.82
C GLU A 21 -10.07 15.53 -0.84
N ILE A 22 -9.40 14.55 -0.21
CA ILE A 22 -7.93 14.51 -0.15
C ILE A 22 -7.30 14.25 -1.51
N VAL A 23 -8.02 13.56 -2.41
CA VAL A 23 -7.51 13.15 -3.73
C VAL A 23 -8.26 13.90 -4.82
N SER A 24 -7.50 14.56 -5.70
CA SER A 24 -8.01 15.14 -6.94
C SER A 24 -7.44 14.35 -8.13
N ILE A 25 -8.34 13.84 -8.96
CA ILE A 25 -8.03 13.08 -10.16
C ILE A 25 -8.63 13.78 -11.36
N GLU A 26 -7.81 14.11 -12.36
CA GLU A 26 -8.31 14.56 -13.66
C GLU A 26 -8.95 13.37 -14.39
N ASN A 27 -10.25 13.19 -14.24
CA ASN A 27 -11.02 12.02 -14.72
C ASN A 27 -10.80 11.70 -16.21
N GLU A 28 -10.51 12.70 -17.04
CA GLU A 28 -10.31 12.50 -18.49
C GLU A 28 -8.98 11.82 -18.84
N LYS A 29 -7.97 11.94 -17.99
CA LYS A 29 -6.60 11.42 -18.24
C LYS A 29 -6.19 10.26 -17.36
N TYR A 30 -6.85 10.09 -16.21
CA TYR A 30 -6.52 9.04 -15.26
C TYR A 30 -7.17 7.72 -15.62
N GLN A 31 -6.36 6.71 -15.90
CA GLN A 31 -6.82 5.35 -16.14
C GLN A 31 -6.34 4.43 -15.03
N LYS A 32 -7.25 4.04 -14.14
CA LYS A 32 -6.99 3.17 -12.99
C LYS A 32 -6.36 1.82 -13.35
N ILE A 33 -6.65 1.30 -14.54
CA ILE A 33 -6.15 -0.02 -14.97
C ILE A 33 -4.65 -0.02 -15.30
N PHE A 34 -4.06 1.15 -15.54
CA PHE A 34 -2.64 1.26 -15.88
C PHE A 34 -1.81 1.74 -14.69
N PRO A 35 -0.61 1.17 -14.49
CA PRO A 35 0.33 1.67 -13.48
C PRO A 35 0.79 3.10 -13.80
N PRO A 36 1.23 3.86 -12.79
CA PRO A 36 1.73 5.23 -12.96
C PRO A 36 3.14 5.26 -13.59
N VAL A 37 3.23 4.88 -14.85
CA VAL A 37 4.50 4.88 -15.60
C VAL A 37 4.86 6.30 -16.03
N SER A 38 6.07 6.76 -15.75
CA SER A 38 6.60 8.06 -16.16
C SER A 38 7.72 7.91 -17.18
N ASN A 39 7.59 8.56 -18.35
CA ASN A 39 8.64 8.64 -19.37
C ASN A 39 9.32 7.31 -19.75
N GLY A 40 8.55 6.20 -19.76
CA GLY A 40 9.07 4.87 -20.08
C GLY A 40 9.83 4.18 -18.93
N THR A 41 9.89 4.80 -17.74
CA THR A 41 10.46 4.18 -16.54
C THR A 41 9.40 3.34 -15.83
N LYS A 42 9.84 2.22 -15.24
CA LYS A 42 8.95 1.38 -14.43
C LYS A 42 8.53 2.10 -13.16
N THR A 43 7.36 1.72 -12.64
CA THR A 43 6.91 2.16 -11.32
C THR A 43 7.62 1.34 -10.25
N ASP A 44 8.38 1.98 -9.39
CA ASP A 44 9.04 1.34 -8.25
C ASP A 44 8.05 1.21 -7.08
N ILE A 45 7.90 -0.02 -6.58
CA ILE A 45 7.09 -0.32 -5.40
C ILE A 45 8.02 -0.79 -4.30
N PHE A 46 8.14 0.01 -3.27
CA PHE A 46 8.94 -0.33 -2.09
C PHE A 46 8.15 -1.26 -1.16
N VAL A 47 8.77 -2.39 -0.81
CA VAL A 47 8.12 -3.46 -0.03
C VAL A 47 8.80 -3.61 1.32
N SER A 48 8.00 -3.59 2.40
CA SER A 48 8.43 -3.99 3.73
C SER A 48 7.46 -5.02 4.30
N ILE A 49 7.98 -5.98 5.06
CA ILE A 49 7.23 -7.11 5.59
C ILE A 49 7.53 -7.25 7.07
N ASP A 50 6.47 -7.29 7.88
CA ASP A 50 6.54 -7.73 9.27
C ASP A 50 5.92 -9.12 9.37
N VAL A 51 6.73 -10.13 9.66
CA VAL A 51 6.26 -11.48 10.03
C VAL A 51 5.82 -11.42 11.48
N LEU A 52 4.52 -11.40 11.72
CA LEU A 52 3.94 -11.24 13.06
C LEU A 52 4.00 -12.54 13.86
N SER A 53 3.74 -13.66 13.22
CA SER A 53 3.85 -14.99 13.81
C SER A 53 3.85 -16.09 12.74
N ILE A 54 4.42 -17.23 13.08
CA ILE A 54 4.19 -18.52 12.42
C ILE A 54 3.33 -19.31 13.39
N THR A 55 2.12 -19.71 12.98
CA THR A 55 1.11 -20.27 13.88
C THR A 55 0.88 -21.76 13.72
N HIS A 56 1.18 -22.31 12.56
CA HIS A 56 1.02 -23.72 12.28
C HIS A 56 2.08 -24.21 11.28
N ILE A 57 2.62 -25.39 11.49
CA ILE A 57 3.52 -26.09 10.59
C ILE A 57 2.90 -27.47 10.36
N ASP A 58 2.64 -27.82 9.10
CA ASP A 58 2.11 -29.10 8.69
C ASP A 58 3.07 -29.77 7.71
N GLU A 59 3.87 -30.70 8.22
CA GLU A 59 4.87 -31.42 7.42
C GLU A 59 4.23 -32.34 6.39
N MET A 60 3.06 -32.91 6.71
CA MET A 60 2.35 -33.81 5.81
C MET A 60 1.70 -33.04 4.65
N ALA A 61 1.07 -31.92 4.94
CA ALA A 61 0.52 -31.02 3.94
C ALA A 61 1.58 -30.17 3.24
N ARG A 62 2.82 -30.19 3.72
CA ARG A 62 3.95 -29.36 3.24
C ARG A 62 3.63 -27.88 3.27
N THR A 63 3.08 -27.39 4.38
CA THR A 63 2.70 -25.99 4.52
C THR A 63 3.06 -25.44 5.89
N PHE A 64 3.15 -24.10 5.94
CA PHE A 64 3.17 -23.35 7.19
C PHE A 64 2.21 -22.17 7.12
N THR A 65 1.57 -21.86 8.24
CA THR A 65 0.68 -20.69 8.36
C THR A 65 1.44 -19.52 8.94
N SER A 66 1.38 -18.38 8.28
CA SER A 66 1.99 -17.15 8.79
C SER A 66 1.00 -15.98 8.80
N ARG A 67 1.14 -15.14 9.83
CA ARG A 67 0.48 -13.84 9.92
C ARG A 67 1.44 -12.76 9.51
N LEU A 68 1.04 -11.96 8.54
CA LEU A 68 1.87 -10.95 7.90
C LEU A 68 1.23 -9.58 8.00
N LYS A 69 2.06 -8.56 8.18
CA LYS A 69 1.72 -7.18 7.91
C LYS A 69 2.66 -6.68 6.83
N LEU A 70 2.08 -6.21 5.75
CA LEU A 70 2.79 -5.82 4.54
C LEU A 70 2.64 -4.32 4.33
N TYR A 71 3.69 -3.69 3.86
CA TYR A 71 3.72 -2.28 3.52
C TYR A 71 4.21 -2.13 2.09
N PHE A 72 3.43 -1.43 1.28
CA PHE A 72 3.77 -1.10 -0.10
C PHE A 72 3.74 0.40 -0.27
N GLN A 73 4.82 0.98 -0.77
CA GLN A 73 4.92 2.41 -1.02
C GLN A 73 5.24 2.66 -2.50
N TRP A 74 4.50 3.55 -3.12
CA TRP A 74 4.71 3.98 -4.50
C TRP A 74 4.28 5.42 -4.69
N ARG A 75 4.59 5.99 -5.84
CA ARG A 75 4.17 7.33 -6.26
C ARG A 75 3.29 7.26 -7.48
N ASP A 76 2.32 8.16 -7.56
CA ASP A 76 1.46 8.29 -8.74
C ASP A 76 1.39 9.77 -9.16
N GLN A 77 2.19 10.14 -10.15
CA GLN A 77 2.27 11.52 -10.67
C GLN A 77 0.99 12.01 -11.33
N ARG A 78 0.02 11.13 -11.56
CA ARG A 78 -1.27 11.45 -12.17
C ARG A 78 -2.31 11.96 -11.16
N ILE A 79 -1.94 11.91 -9.87
CA ILE A 79 -2.81 12.30 -8.75
C ILE A 79 -2.28 13.59 -8.14
N THR A 80 -3.19 14.48 -7.77
CA THR A 80 -2.92 15.63 -6.91
C THR A 80 -3.63 15.41 -5.57
N PHE A 81 -2.96 15.75 -4.49
CA PHE A 81 -3.53 15.64 -3.16
C PHE A 81 -3.84 17.03 -2.60
N ASN A 82 -4.95 17.14 -1.86
CA ASN A 82 -5.40 18.38 -1.26
C ASN A 82 -5.24 18.34 0.25
N ASN A 83 -4.74 19.44 0.82
CA ASN A 83 -4.71 19.68 2.27
C ASN A 83 -4.08 18.55 3.10
N LEU A 84 -2.95 17.99 2.64
CA LEU A 84 -2.27 16.91 3.37
C LEU A 84 -1.84 17.35 4.77
N SER A 85 -2.31 16.61 5.77
CA SER A 85 -1.85 16.70 7.16
C SER A 85 -0.41 16.13 7.30
N PRO A 86 0.42 16.67 8.20
CA PRO A 86 1.73 16.09 8.50
C PRO A 86 1.64 14.73 9.24
N HIS A 87 0.51 14.39 9.87
CA HIS A 87 0.40 13.26 10.79
C HIS A 87 -0.33 12.03 10.25
N GLY A 88 -1.03 12.13 9.12
CA GLY A 88 -1.72 11.01 8.50
C GLY A 88 -2.86 11.45 7.60
N ASN A 89 -3.01 10.78 6.48
CA ASN A 89 -3.97 11.12 5.43
C ASN A 89 -4.55 9.81 4.88
N PHE A 90 -5.45 9.19 5.65
CA PHE A 90 -6.06 7.92 5.28
C PHE A 90 -7.09 8.12 4.18
N LEU A 91 -7.01 7.28 3.15
CA LEU A 91 -8.00 7.24 2.09
C LEU A 91 -9.23 6.46 2.54
N ARG A 92 -10.41 7.01 2.22
CA ARG A 92 -11.70 6.31 2.41
C ARG A 92 -11.83 5.18 1.39
N ASP A 93 -12.53 4.11 1.75
CA ASP A 93 -12.74 2.95 0.88
C ASP A 93 -13.33 3.31 -0.49
N SER A 94 -14.23 4.30 -0.54
CA SER A 94 -14.81 4.81 -1.78
C SER A 94 -13.77 5.37 -2.76
N LEU A 95 -12.68 5.95 -2.26
CA LEU A 95 -11.59 6.48 -3.09
C LEU A 95 -10.66 5.38 -3.61
N LEU A 96 -10.56 4.25 -2.91
CA LEU A 96 -9.78 3.10 -3.37
C LEU A 96 -10.33 2.52 -4.68
N ASP A 97 -11.62 2.75 -4.95
CA ASP A 97 -12.24 2.38 -6.23
C ASP A 97 -11.79 3.22 -7.41
N HIS A 98 -11.23 4.38 -7.16
CA HIS A 98 -10.86 5.35 -8.19
C HIS A 98 -9.37 5.46 -8.42
N ILE A 99 -8.53 4.94 -7.53
CA ILE A 99 -7.07 4.97 -7.65
C ILE A 99 -6.51 3.61 -8.11
N TRP A 100 -5.33 3.66 -8.71
CA TRP A 100 -4.58 2.47 -9.05
C TRP A 100 -3.93 1.87 -7.79
N LEU A 101 -4.09 0.56 -7.62
CA LEU A 101 -3.41 -0.22 -6.58
C LEU A 101 -2.49 -1.25 -7.25
N PRO A 102 -1.29 -1.51 -6.69
CA PRO A 102 -0.36 -2.47 -7.26
C PRO A 102 -0.97 -3.89 -7.31
N PRO A 103 -1.02 -4.56 -8.46
CA PRO A 103 -1.59 -5.91 -8.58
C PRO A 103 -0.58 -6.97 -8.11
N LEU A 104 -0.47 -7.14 -6.79
CA LEU A 104 0.46 -8.04 -6.12
C LEU A 104 -0.24 -9.27 -5.57
N TYR A 105 0.41 -10.44 -5.67
CA TYR A 105 -0.10 -11.69 -5.14
C TYR A 105 1.00 -12.55 -4.52
N PHE A 106 0.60 -13.49 -3.65
CA PHE A 106 1.49 -14.52 -3.16
C PHE A 106 1.51 -15.70 -4.15
N SER A 107 2.70 -16.08 -4.64
CA SER A 107 2.80 -17.14 -5.63
C SER A 107 2.89 -18.55 -5.04
N ASN A 108 3.22 -18.66 -3.76
CA ASN A 108 3.31 -19.93 -3.04
C ASN A 108 2.33 -20.03 -1.85
N SER A 109 1.23 -19.26 -1.86
CA SER A 109 0.14 -19.44 -0.91
C SER A 109 -0.90 -20.43 -1.46
N LYS A 110 -1.60 -21.12 -0.55
CA LYS A 110 -2.79 -21.89 -0.93
C LYS A 110 -3.90 -20.93 -1.41
N GLY A 111 -4.19 -20.96 -2.70
CA GLY A 111 -5.10 -20.04 -3.37
C GLY A 111 -4.39 -18.80 -3.92
N TRP A 112 -4.91 -18.29 -5.02
CA TRP A 112 -4.43 -17.07 -5.65
C TRP A 112 -5.02 -15.85 -4.93
N ILE A 113 -4.30 -15.34 -3.92
CA ILE A 113 -4.79 -14.23 -3.11
C ILE A 113 -4.12 -12.96 -3.57
N LEU A 114 -4.95 -12.02 -4.06
CA LEU A 114 -4.52 -10.67 -4.36
C LEU A 114 -4.25 -9.94 -3.05
N ILE A 115 -3.00 -9.58 -2.81
CA ILE A 115 -2.56 -8.91 -1.57
C ILE A 115 -3.25 -7.56 -1.39
N THR A 116 -3.48 -6.87 -2.50
CA THR A 116 -4.09 -5.53 -2.55
C THR A 116 -5.61 -5.57 -2.76
N GLY A 117 -6.23 -6.72 -2.49
CA GLY A 117 -7.68 -6.83 -2.42
C GLY A 117 -8.24 -5.92 -1.32
N LYS A 118 -9.42 -5.34 -1.53
CA LYS A 118 -10.00 -4.31 -0.65
C LYS A 118 -10.25 -4.76 0.79
N GLU A 119 -10.41 -6.04 1.00
CA GLU A 119 -10.56 -6.61 2.34
C GLU A 119 -9.19 -6.57 3.04
N HIS A 120 -9.12 -5.93 4.21
CA HIS A 120 -7.92 -5.86 5.06
C HIS A 120 -6.77 -4.96 4.57
N ILE A 121 -7.05 -3.99 3.69
CA ILE A 121 -6.07 -2.97 3.34
C ILE A 121 -6.45 -1.60 3.90
N THR A 122 -5.42 -0.79 4.13
CA THR A 122 -5.56 0.64 4.45
C THR A 122 -4.54 1.40 3.60
N VAL A 123 -4.98 2.47 2.95
CA VAL A 123 -4.08 3.33 2.18
C VAL A 123 -3.96 4.69 2.86
N ASN A 124 -2.74 5.13 3.05
CA ASN A 124 -2.39 6.42 3.61
C ASN A 124 -1.48 7.18 2.66
N ILE A 125 -1.56 8.51 2.66
CA ILE A 125 -0.65 9.36 1.90
C ILE A 125 0.40 9.90 2.87
N LEU A 126 1.67 9.63 2.56
CA LEU A 126 2.81 10.13 3.32
C LEU A 126 3.26 11.46 2.73
N ARG A 127 2.95 12.54 3.43
CA ARG A 127 3.40 13.87 3.03
C ARG A 127 4.91 13.98 3.16
N GLN A 128 5.59 14.23 2.04
CA GLN A 128 7.05 14.42 1.96
C GLN A 128 7.41 15.72 1.25
N GLY A 129 6.72 16.03 0.14
CA GLY A 129 6.93 17.26 -0.62
C GLY A 129 6.25 18.49 -0.03
N PRO A 130 6.69 19.68 -0.42
CA PRO A 130 6.02 20.93 -0.09
C PRO A 130 4.69 21.06 -0.84
N PRO A 131 3.78 21.95 -0.38
CA PRO A 131 2.61 22.29 -1.17
C PRO A 131 3.03 23.00 -2.46
N TYR A 132 2.35 22.65 -3.55
CA TYR A 132 2.53 23.30 -4.84
C TYR A 132 1.77 24.64 -4.82
N LEU A 133 2.51 25.73 -5.10
CA LEU A 133 1.93 27.06 -5.22
C LEU A 133 1.50 27.27 -6.67
N ASN A 134 0.22 27.08 -6.97
CA ASN A 134 -0.32 27.44 -8.26
C ASN A 134 -0.63 28.94 -8.28
N GLN A 135 -0.20 29.69 -9.30
CA GLN A 135 -0.46 31.12 -9.44
C GLN A 135 -1.95 31.50 -9.48
N ALA A 136 -2.83 30.51 -9.74
CA ALA A 136 -4.28 30.68 -9.69
C ALA A 136 -4.87 30.56 -8.28
N SER A 137 -4.09 30.18 -7.28
CA SER A 137 -4.56 29.86 -5.93
C SER A 137 -4.46 31.01 -4.92
N GLU A 138 -4.17 32.24 -5.36
CA GLU A 138 -4.25 33.42 -4.45
C GLU A 138 -5.66 33.63 -3.86
N LEU A 139 -6.69 32.98 -4.42
CA LEU A 139 -8.08 32.98 -3.96
C LEU A 139 -8.54 31.65 -3.35
N ASN A 140 -7.77 30.56 -3.49
CA ASN A 140 -8.12 29.27 -2.92
C ASN A 140 -7.26 28.97 -1.69
N GLU A 141 -7.89 28.88 -0.52
CA GLU A 141 -7.25 28.56 0.76
C GLU A 141 -6.70 27.13 0.83
N GLY A 142 -6.84 26.32 -0.22
CA GLY A 142 -6.41 24.93 -0.29
C GLY A 142 -4.93 24.77 -0.67
N LYS A 143 -4.22 23.88 0.03
CA LYS A 143 -2.85 23.48 -0.31
C LYS A 143 -2.88 22.24 -1.17
N GLU A 144 -2.30 22.32 -2.37
CA GLU A 144 -2.18 21.19 -3.28
C GLU A 144 -0.79 20.55 -3.17
N TYR A 145 -0.72 19.23 -3.30
CA TYR A 145 0.50 18.44 -3.22
C TYR A 145 0.57 17.46 -4.40
N ARG A 146 1.75 17.33 -4.99
CA ARG A 146 1.95 16.48 -6.15
C ARG A 146 2.12 15.02 -5.75
N GLY A 147 1.54 14.11 -6.54
CA GLY A 147 1.64 12.68 -6.30
C GLY A 147 2.99 12.06 -6.67
N ASP A 148 3.86 12.78 -7.40
CA ASP A 148 5.25 12.37 -7.66
C ASP A 148 6.21 12.73 -6.52
N GLU A 149 5.79 13.56 -5.58
CA GLU A 149 6.57 13.97 -4.39
C GLU A 149 6.06 13.37 -3.08
N ASN A 150 4.86 12.79 -3.08
CA ASN A 150 4.20 12.25 -1.90
C ASN A 150 3.83 10.78 -2.10
N ASP A 151 4.30 9.91 -1.22
CA ASP A 151 4.11 8.47 -1.36
C ASP A 151 2.70 8.04 -0.95
N LEU A 152 2.07 7.19 -1.77
CA LEU A 152 0.96 6.35 -1.37
C LEU A 152 1.52 5.16 -0.58
N SER A 153 0.99 4.90 0.59
CA SER A 153 1.41 3.79 1.47
C SER A 153 0.22 2.89 1.76
N LEU A 154 0.25 1.68 1.21
CA LEU A 154 -0.72 0.63 1.46
C LEU A 154 -0.22 -0.29 2.58
N ILE A 155 -1.07 -0.55 3.54
CA ILE A 155 -0.86 -1.53 4.60
C ILE A 155 -1.87 -2.65 4.41
N ALA A 156 -1.39 -3.90 4.37
CA ALA A 156 -2.23 -5.09 4.23
C ALA A 156 -1.94 -6.08 5.36
N TYR A 157 -2.99 -6.75 5.87
CA TYR A 157 -2.89 -7.80 6.86
C TYR A 157 -3.38 -9.11 6.28
N HIS A 158 -2.54 -10.15 6.36
CA HIS A 158 -2.88 -11.48 5.86
C HIS A 158 -2.52 -12.56 6.87
N GLN A 159 -3.34 -13.60 6.93
CA GLN A 159 -3.01 -14.87 7.58
C GLN A 159 -3.26 -15.97 6.56
N LEU A 160 -2.20 -16.64 6.11
CA LEU A 160 -2.24 -17.55 4.98
C LEU A 160 -1.37 -18.77 5.21
N ASP A 161 -1.72 -19.85 4.52
CA ASP A 161 -0.90 -21.04 4.40
C ASP A 161 0.00 -20.93 3.17
N PHE A 162 1.29 -21.13 3.38
CA PHE A 162 2.32 -21.09 2.36
C PHE A 162 2.90 -22.49 2.15
N ASP A 163 3.15 -22.84 0.89
CA ASP A 163 3.84 -24.09 0.55
C ASP A 163 5.29 -24.04 1.01
N CYS A 164 5.75 -25.13 1.63
CA CYS A 164 7.13 -25.32 2.04
C CYS A 164 7.56 -26.77 1.83
N ILE A 165 8.72 -26.97 1.24
CA ILE A 165 9.33 -28.31 1.11
C ILE A 165 10.21 -28.54 2.32
N TYR A 166 9.80 -29.49 3.19
CA TYR A 166 10.52 -29.86 4.39
C TYR A 166 11.58 -30.94 4.06
N GLU A 167 12.82 -30.70 4.48
CA GLU A 167 13.91 -31.66 4.38
C GLU A 167 14.07 -32.39 5.74
N LEU A 168 13.54 -33.60 5.83
CA LEU A 168 13.45 -34.36 7.08
C LEU A 168 14.61 -35.37 7.28
N SER A 169 15.64 -35.34 6.45
CA SER A 169 16.74 -36.32 6.50
C SER A 169 17.52 -36.30 7.82
N HIS A 170 17.49 -35.21 8.56
CA HIS A 170 18.17 -35.06 9.84
C HIS A 170 17.20 -34.90 11.04
N TYR A 171 15.96 -35.29 10.87
CA TYR A 171 14.98 -35.23 11.96
C TYR A 171 15.48 -35.98 13.21
N PRO A 172 15.37 -35.44 14.44
CA PRO A 172 14.69 -34.18 14.82
C PRO A 172 15.62 -32.94 14.90
N PHE A 173 16.83 -32.98 14.34
CA PHE A 173 17.84 -31.90 14.40
C PHE A 173 17.94 -31.13 13.09
N ASP A 174 16.89 -31.15 12.28
CA ASP A 174 16.82 -30.47 10.99
C ASP A 174 16.53 -28.98 11.11
N ILE A 175 17.01 -28.21 10.13
CA ILE A 175 16.70 -26.78 9.99
C ILE A 175 15.90 -26.60 8.71
N GLN A 176 14.67 -26.09 8.83
CA GLN A 176 13.81 -25.87 7.70
C GLN A 176 13.95 -24.45 7.11
N LYS A 177 13.89 -24.35 5.80
CA LYS A 177 13.92 -23.08 5.08
C LYS A 177 12.69 -22.97 4.21
N CYS A 178 11.78 -22.07 4.57
CA CYS A 178 10.58 -21.76 3.82
C CYS A 178 10.62 -20.33 3.31
N SER A 179 9.95 -20.07 2.19
CA SER A 179 9.86 -18.74 1.60
C SER A 179 8.42 -18.21 1.62
N ILE A 180 8.28 -16.90 1.51
CA ILE A 180 7.03 -16.21 1.22
C ILE A 180 7.30 -15.39 -0.03
N ASP A 181 6.66 -15.78 -1.14
CA ASP A 181 6.98 -15.26 -2.46
C ASP A 181 5.91 -14.28 -2.93
N ILE A 182 6.27 -13.00 -3.04
CA ILE A 182 5.42 -11.93 -3.55
C ILE A 182 5.78 -11.66 -5.01
N LYS A 183 4.78 -11.63 -5.88
CA LYS A 183 4.93 -11.37 -7.31
C LYS A 183 3.97 -10.30 -7.80
N VAL A 184 4.39 -9.60 -8.85
CA VAL A 184 3.56 -8.73 -9.67
C VAL A 184 2.77 -9.60 -10.66
N ALA A 185 1.49 -9.30 -10.88
CA ALA A 185 0.70 -9.97 -11.91
C ALA A 185 1.38 -9.87 -13.29
N ASP A 186 1.41 -10.97 -14.04
CA ASP A 186 2.26 -11.14 -15.21
C ASP A 186 2.12 -10.05 -16.26
N GLN A 187 0.91 -9.57 -16.50
CA GLN A 187 0.63 -8.49 -17.45
C GLN A 187 1.27 -7.15 -17.08
N PHE A 188 1.66 -6.97 -15.81
CA PHE A 188 2.24 -5.72 -15.31
C PHE A 188 3.74 -5.80 -15.01
N ARG A 189 4.38 -6.95 -15.15
CA ARG A 189 5.82 -7.14 -14.83
C ARG A 189 6.76 -6.20 -15.60
N GLN A 190 6.39 -5.85 -16.83
CA GLN A 190 7.19 -4.94 -17.63
C GLN A 190 7.11 -3.47 -17.15
N TYR A 191 6.11 -3.12 -16.35
CA TYR A 191 5.83 -1.75 -15.90
C TYR A 191 6.15 -1.51 -14.42
N ILE A 192 6.41 -2.57 -13.64
CA ILE A 192 6.57 -2.49 -12.19
C ILE A 192 7.88 -3.15 -11.77
N THR A 193 8.57 -2.52 -10.81
CA THR A 193 9.72 -3.09 -10.10
C THR A 193 9.42 -3.18 -8.61
N LEU A 194 9.64 -4.36 -8.01
CA LEU A 194 9.56 -4.51 -6.56
C LEU A 194 10.92 -4.20 -5.94
N MET A 195 10.95 -3.24 -5.04
CA MET A 195 12.14 -2.78 -4.33
C MET A 195 12.05 -3.19 -2.85
N PRO A 196 12.76 -4.23 -2.41
CA PRO A 196 12.73 -4.65 -1.01
C PRO A 196 13.38 -3.58 -0.12
N LYS A 197 12.69 -3.19 0.97
CA LYS A 197 13.20 -2.25 1.98
C LYS A 197 13.58 -2.96 3.27
N LYS A 198 12.61 -3.62 3.92
CA LYS A 198 12.81 -4.18 5.26
C LYS A 198 11.97 -5.43 5.49
N ILE A 199 12.57 -6.40 6.16
CA ILE A 199 11.87 -7.58 6.67
C ILE A 199 12.12 -7.65 8.17
N ASN A 200 11.06 -7.67 8.98
CA ASN A 200 11.14 -7.82 10.43
C ASN A 200 10.44 -9.11 10.87
N PHE A 201 11.00 -9.77 11.86
CA PHE A 201 10.35 -10.86 12.57
C PHE A 201 9.94 -10.34 13.95
N LEU A 202 8.63 -10.17 14.15
CA LEU A 202 8.06 -9.65 15.41
C LEU A 202 7.57 -10.79 16.33
N GLY A 203 7.53 -12.03 15.83
CA GLY A 203 7.18 -13.21 16.60
C GLY A 203 8.19 -13.40 17.74
N LYS A 204 7.71 -13.44 18.99
CA LYS A 204 8.53 -13.97 20.08
C LYS A 204 8.77 -15.44 19.77
N SER A 205 10.04 -15.85 19.66
CA SER A 205 10.41 -17.26 19.77
C SER A 205 10.00 -17.72 21.18
N THR A 206 8.92 -18.49 21.24
CA THR A 206 8.56 -19.23 22.46
C THR A 206 9.42 -20.47 22.58
#